data_83e3b2fe025abf75c1e6ab3240a1d08d
#
_entry.id   83e3b2fe025abf75c1e6ab3240a1d08d
#
_cell.length_a   1.000
_cell.length_b   1.000
_cell.length_c   1.000
_cell.angle_alpha   90.00
_cell.angle_beta   90.00
_cell.angle_gamma   90.00
#
_symmetry.space_group_name_H-M   'P 1'
#
loop_
_entity.id
_entity.type
_entity.pdbx_description
1 polymer ?
#
loop_
_entity_poly.entity_id
_entity_poly.type
_entity_poly.pdbx_seq_one_letter_code
_entity_poly.pdbx_strand_id
1 'polypeptide(L)'
;VARAGWAVTIKAGLKALPRCFESMTRGGKEVPPFGAEYASFVKAVRPIVRRKRAGLVNALFHPPLTLVHGDAHLENIFFGEHFEGGCTFIDFGLTMFGRALADVAMVVGQGIPVDVRREHERELVRHYHAALLHYGVKDFSWDECWDDFRLQLFRPFLSLLVIVSNFHRNRIARTGMFAAEPSAGDKKLYEMYSEINKRLAAALNDHGWVELVRETIADTATGCITKHWRPCC
;
A
#
# COMPACT_ATOMS: atom_id res chain seq x y z
N VAL A 1 8.73 -17.54 13.12
CA VAL A 1 9.87 -16.62 12.98
C VAL A 1 9.53 -15.48 12.02
N ALA A 2 8.83 -15.74 10.90
CA ALA A 2 8.44 -14.71 9.91
C ALA A 2 7.48 -13.63 10.45
N ARG A 3 6.62 -13.94 11.44
CA ARG A 3 5.70 -12.97 12.06
C ARG A 3 6.40 -11.79 12.75
N ALA A 4 7.62 -11.97 13.24
CA ALA A 4 8.32 -10.93 14.00
C ALA A 4 8.96 -9.87 13.08
N GLY A 5 9.53 -10.25 11.95
CA GLY A 5 10.29 -9.34 11.09
C GLY A 5 9.43 -8.26 10.44
N TRP A 6 8.30 -8.62 9.86
CA TRP A 6 7.44 -7.68 9.14
C TRP A 6 6.58 -6.78 10.03
N ALA A 7 6.05 -7.32 11.12
CA ALA A 7 5.40 -6.49 12.14
C ALA A 7 6.37 -5.43 12.68
N VAL A 8 7.67 -5.75 12.75
CA VAL A 8 8.73 -4.80 13.09
C VAL A 8 8.94 -3.78 11.97
N THR A 9 8.99 -4.19 10.70
CA THR A 9 9.20 -3.29 9.55
C THR A 9 8.03 -2.34 9.35
N ILE A 10 6.79 -2.82 9.43
CA ILE A 10 5.61 -1.96 9.34
C ILE A 10 5.46 -1.08 10.58
N LYS A 11 5.70 -1.61 11.78
CA LYS A 11 5.75 -0.79 12.99
C LYS A 11 6.85 0.27 12.90
N ALA A 12 8.01 -0.06 12.32
CA ALA A 12 9.09 0.89 12.09
C ALA A 12 8.69 1.92 11.03
N GLY A 13 8.08 1.50 9.91
CA GLY A 13 7.52 2.37 8.88
C GLY A 13 6.45 3.30 9.44
N LEU A 14 5.49 2.78 10.17
CA LEU A 14 4.45 3.58 10.85
C LEU A 14 5.00 4.49 11.95
N LYS A 15 6.09 4.13 12.61
CA LYS A 15 6.82 5.03 13.51
C LYS A 15 7.57 6.11 12.75
N ALA A 16 8.13 5.78 11.59
CA ALA A 16 8.84 6.71 10.73
C ALA A 16 7.91 7.68 9.99
N LEU A 17 6.67 7.25 9.71
CA LEU A 17 5.67 8.03 8.97
C LEU A 17 5.56 9.50 9.41
N PRO A 18 5.38 9.85 10.70
CA PRO A 18 5.30 11.24 11.10
C PRO A 18 6.58 12.02 10.77
N ARG A 19 7.75 11.39 10.93
CA ARG A 19 9.04 11.99 10.59
C ARG A 19 9.24 12.11 9.08
N CYS A 20 8.76 11.13 8.31
CA CYS A 20 8.75 11.18 6.86
C CYS A 20 7.88 12.35 6.38
N PHE A 21 6.69 12.49 6.92
CA PHE A 21 5.82 13.63 6.64
C PHE A 21 6.44 14.97 7.05
N GLU A 22 7.09 15.03 8.20
CA GLU A 22 7.78 16.24 8.66
C GLU A 22 8.98 16.59 7.80
N SER A 23 9.79 15.61 7.37
CA SER A 23 10.93 15.85 6.48
C SER A 23 10.48 16.30 5.09
N MET A 24 9.35 15.80 4.61
CA MET A 24 8.76 16.19 3.33
C MET A 24 8.06 17.56 3.37
N THR A 25 7.74 18.09 4.55
CA THR A 25 7.07 19.37 4.74
C THR A 25 7.94 20.46 5.38
N ARG A 26 9.15 20.11 5.88
CA ARG A 26 10.08 21.09 6.45
C ARG A 26 10.84 21.83 5.36
N GLY A 27 10.62 23.13 5.28
CA GLY A 27 11.48 24.06 4.55
C GLY A 27 10.81 24.88 3.48
N GLY A 28 9.50 24.87 3.33
CA GLY A 28 8.79 25.77 2.40
C GLY A 28 9.19 25.62 0.90
N LYS A 29 10.14 24.74 0.59
CA LYS A 29 10.42 24.27 -0.75
C LYS A 29 9.66 22.98 -0.93
N GLU A 30 8.74 23.01 -1.87
CA GLU A 30 7.93 21.85 -2.25
C GLU A 30 8.82 20.62 -2.33
N VAL A 31 8.56 19.69 -1.44
CA VAL A 31 8.95 18.32 -1.66
C VAL A 31 8.32 17.93 -2.98
N PRO A 32 9.02 17.15 -3.77
CA PRO A 32 8.76 16.95 -5.16
C PRO A 32 7.30 16.77 -5.48
N PRO A 33 6.85 17.21 -6.66
CA PRO A 33 5.44 17.41 -6.96
C PRO A 33 4.69 16.09 -7.08
N PHE A 34 4.39 15.47 -5.95
CA PHE A 34 3.44 14.35 -5.92
C PHE A 34 1.98 14.82 -6.17
N GLY A 35 1.80 16.10 -6.48
CA GLY A 35 0.52 16.70 -6.80
C GLY A 35 -0.33 17.05 -5.57
N ALA A 36 -1.38 17.86 -5.80
CA ALA A 36 -2.29 18.33 -4.76
C ALA A 36 -3.08 17.19 -4.10
N GLU A 37 -3.44 16.16 -4.85
CA GLU A 37 -4.16 14.97 -4.35
C GLU A 37 -3.32 14.20 -3.31
N TYR A 38 -2.03 13.99 -3.60
CA TYR A 38 -1.11 13.38 -2.66
C TYR A 38 -0.98 14.21 -1.38
N ALA A 39 -0.76 15.50 -1.49
CA ALA A 39 -0.63 16.40 -0.34
C ALA A 39 -1.89 16.42 0.52
N SER A 40 -3.06 16.43 -0.11
CA SER A 40 -4.36 16.35 0.56
C SER A 40 -4.54 15.04 1.30
N PHE A 41 -4.26 13.92 0.66
CA PHE A 41 -4.34 12.59 1.28
C PHE A 41 -3.40 12.48 2.48
N VAL A 42 -2.14 12.88 2.32
CA VAL A 42 -1.13 12.89 3.39
C VAL A 42 -1.60 13.71 4.59
N LYS A 43 -2.15 14.88 4.37
CA LYS A 43 -2.71 15.75 5.41
C LYS A 43 -3.85 15.06 6.16
N ALA A 44 -4.74 14.40 5.45
CA ALA A 44 -5.90 13.71 6.01
C ALA A 44 -5.53 12.44 6.81
N VAL A 45 -4.54 11.66 6.33
CA VAL A 45 -4.13 10.40 6.98
C VAL A 45 -3.21 10.60 8.18
N ARG A 46 -2.49 11.71 8.24
CA ARG A 46 -1.51 12.01 9.31
C ARG A 46 -2.09 11.88 10.73
N PRO A 47 -3.27 12.41 11.07
CA PRO A 47 -3.86 12.24 12.41
C PRO A 47 -4.14 10.77 12.76
N ILE A 48 -4.58 9.97 11.79
CA ILE A 48 -4.86 8.54 11.97
C ILE A 48 -3.57 7.80 12.32
N VAL A 49 -2.52 7.98 11.52
CA VAL A 49 -1.21 7.36 11.75
C VAL A 49 -0.61 7.75 13.10
N ARG A 50 -0.77 8.98 13.53
CA ARG A 50 -0.24 9.46 14.81
C ARG A 50 -1.02 8.96 16.02
N ARG A 51 -2.35 8.99 15.97
CA ARG A 51 -3.23 8.77 17.12
C ARG A 51 -3.88 7.41 17.17
N LYS A 52 -4.08 6.76 16.01
CA LYS A 52 -4.80 5.49 15.86
C LYS A 52 -3.92 4.37 15.27
N ARG A 53 -2.61 4.47 15.43
CA ARG A 53 -1.64 3.54 14.82
C ARG A 53 -1.92 2.07 15.11
N ALA A 54 -2.25 1.73 16.35
CA ALA A 54 -2.54 0.33 16.71
C ALA A 54 -3.77 -0.20 15.97
N GLY A 55 -4.85 0.59 15.91
CA GLY A 55 -6.05 0.26 15.14
C GLY A 55 -5.76 0.13 13.65
N LEU A 56 -4.95 1.04 13.09
CA LEU A 56 -4.54 0.96 11.68
C LEU A 56 -3.75 -0.33 11.38
N VAL A 57 -2.79 -0.70 12.23
CA VAL A 57 -2.06 -1.97 12.07
C VAL A 57 -3.01 -3.15 12.14
N ASN A 58 -3.93 -3.14 13.10
CA ASN A 58 -4.92 -4.20 13.23
C ASN A 58 -5.80 -4.29 11.98
N ALA A 59 -6.32 -3.19 11.47
CA ALA A 59 -7.13 -3.15 10.26
C ALA A 59 -6.40 -3.75 9.04
N LEU A 60 -5.12 -3.43 8.86
CA LEU A 60 -4.31 -3.90 7.71
C LEU A 60 -3.84 -5.37 7.83
N PHE A 61 -3.82 -5.94 9.04
CA PHE A 61 -3.25 -7.28 9.31
C PHE A 61 -4.18 -8.18 10.11
N HIS A 62 -5.47 -7.85 10.21
CA HIS A 62 -6.46 -8.71 10.85
C HIS A 62 -6.65 -10.01 10.04
N PRO A 63 -6.80 -11.18 10.68
CA PRO A 63 -7.21 -12.41 9.98
C PRO A 63 -8.52 -12.23 9.18
N PRO A 64 -8.75 -13.04 8.11
CA PRO A 64 -7.93 -14.18 7.69
C PRO A 64 -6.64 -13.76 6.98
N LEU A 65 -5.55 -14.50 7.22
CA LEU A 65 -4.25 -14.28 6.59
C LEU A 65 -3.90 -15.49 5.71
N THR A 66 -3.31 -15.21 4.57
CA THR A 66 -2.76 -16.20 3.65
C THR A 66 -1.30 -15.90 3.33
N LEU A 67 -0.65 -16.77 2.59
CA LEU A 67 0.67 -16.49 2.04
C LEU A 67 0.52 -15.44 0.92
N VAL A 68 1.25 -14.35 1.02
CA VAL A 68 1.31 -13.30 0.01
C VAL A 68 2.75 -13.11 -0.45
N HIS A 69 2.95 -12.69 -1.70
CA HIS A 69 4.26 -12.36 -2.25
C HIS A 69 4.92 -11.22 -1.46
N GLY A 70 4.14 -10.21 -1.12
CA GLY A 70 4.54 -9.08 -0.27
C GLY A 70 5.25 -7.96 -1.02
N ASP A 71 5.66 -8.20 -2.28
CA ASP A 71 6.32 -7.24 -3.17
C ASP A 71 5.90 -7.45 -4.64
N ALA A 72 4.61 -7.62 -4.88
CA ALA A 72 4.01 -7.94 -6.17
C ALA A 72 3.91 -6.70 -7.09
N HIS A 73 4.99 -5.94 -7.25
CA HIS A 73 5.02 -4.87 -8.26
C HIS A 73 5.33 -5.43 -9.66
N LEU A 74 5.00 -4.67 -10.72
CA LEU A 74 5.04 -5.19 -12.09
C LEU A 74 6.43 -5.66 -12.53
N GLU A 75 7.52 -5.11 -12.00
CA GLU A 75 8.88 -5.56 -12.32
C GLU A 75 9.20 -6.95 -11.74
N ASN A 76 8.40 -7.45 -10.80
CA ASN A 76 8.50 -8.80 -10.25
C ASN A 76 7.53 -9.79 -10.92
N ILE A 77 6.90 -9.39 -12.03
CA ILE A 77 5.95 -10.22 -12.78
C ILE A 77 6.41 -10.32 -14.24
N PHE A 78 6.70 -11.53 -14.70
CA PHE A 78 6.97 -11.79 -16.09
C PHE A 78 5.72 -12.35 -16.78
N PHE A 79 5.34 -11.75 -17.89
CA PHE A 79 4.20 -12.18 -18.70
C PHE A 79 4.70 -12.96 -19.92
N GLY A 80 4.00 -14.02 -20.30
CA GLY A 80 4.31 -14.81 -21.48
C GLY A 80 3.47 -16.07 -21.60
N GLU A 81 3.14 -16.47 -22.83
CA GLU A 81 2.32 -17.65 -23.13
C GLU A 81 2.95 -18.98 -22.68
N HIS A 82 4.28 -18.98 -22.47
CA HIS A 82 5.01 -20.16 -22.00
C HIS A 82 4.90 -20.37 -20.48
N PHE A 83 4.36 -19.43 -19.74
CA PHE A 83 4.07 -19.61 -18.32
C PHE A 83 2.67 -20.16 -18.11
N GLU A 84 2.52 -21.09 -17.17
CA GLU A 84 1.22 -21.56 -16.74
C GLU A 84 0.40 -20.36 -16.19
N GLY A 85 -0.80 -20.15 -16.73
CA GLY A 85 -1.61 -18.98 -16.39
C GLY A 85 -1.14 -17.65 -17.01
N GLY A 86 -0.17 -17.67 -17.95
CA GLY A 86 0.27 -16.48 -18.69
C GLY A 86 1.24 -15.57 -17.97
N CYS A 87 1.61 -15.86 -16.73
CA CYS A 87 2.60 -15.08 -15.99
C CYS A 87 3.35 -15.90 -14.93
N THR A 88 4.48 -15.38 -14.47
CA THR A 88 5.20 -15.90 -13.31
C THR A 88 5.75 -14.78 -12.44
N PHE A 89 5.91 -15.06 -11.16
CA PHE A 89 6.47 -14.13 -10.17
C PHE A 89 7.92 -14.48 -9.86
N ILE A 90 8.72 -13.45 -9.56
CA ILE A 90 10.09 -13.56 -9.07
C ILE A 90 10.25 -12.75 -7.80
N ASP A 91 11.38 -12.88 -7.14
CA ASP A 91 11.77 -12.14 -5.92
C ASP A 91 10.81 -12.34 -4.72
N PHE A 92 10.74 -13.56 -4.25
CA PHE A 92 9.97 -13.95 -3.07
C PHE A 92 10.60 -13.54 -1.73
N GLY A 93 11.58 -12.63 -1.74
CA GLY A 93 12.31 -12.19 -0.54
C GLY A 93 11.44 -11.55 0.53
N LEU A 94 10.29 -10.99 0.16
CA LEU A 94 9.34 -10.35 1.07
C LEU A 94 8.07 -11.18 1.35
N THR A 95 8.07 -12.46 0.96
CA THR A 95 6.94 -13.37 1.19
C THR A 95 6.59 -13.46 2.68
N MET A 96 5.30 -13.34 2.98
CA MET A 96 4.81 -13.29 4.35
C MET A 96 3.37 -13.78 4.48
N PHE A 97 2.89 -13.96 5.71
CA PHE A 97 1.46 -14.05 5.96
C PHE A 97 0.85 -12.65 6.01
N GLY A 98 -0.09 -12.40 5.11
CA GLY A 98 -0.78 -11.12 4.94
C GLY A 98 -2.23 -11.31 4.49
N ARG A 99 -2.93 -10.20 4.36
CA ARG A 99 -4.27 -10.16 3.76
C ARG A 99 -4.17 -10.53 2.29
N ALA A 100 -5.11 -11.34 1.79
CA ALA A 100 -5.09 -11.85 0.42
C ALA A 100 -5.03 -10.73 -0.64
N LEU A 101 -5.75 -9.64 -0.44
CA LEU A 101 -5.82 -8.52 -1.39
C LEU A 101 -4.59 -7.60 -1.35
N ALA A 102 -3.59 -7.87 -0.51
CA ALA A 102 -2.40 -7.02 -0.40
C ALA A 102 -1.58 -6.94 -1.69
N ASP A 103 -1.37 -8.09 -2.35
CA ASP A 103 -0.63 -8.16 -3.61
C ASP A 103 -1.48 -7.61 -4.76
N VAL A 104 -2.78 -7.92 -4.79
CA VAL A 104 -3.72 -7.36 -5.78
C VAL A 104 -3.76 -5.83 -5.70
N ALA A 105 -3.82 -5.27 -4.48
CA ALA A 105 -3.80 -3.83 -4.27
C ALA A 105 -2.48 -3.19 -4.73
N MET A 106 -1.35 -3.91 -4.61
CA MET A 106 -0.07 -3.44 -5.14
C MET A 106 -0.06 -3.42 -6.66
N VAL A 107 -0.44 -4.52 -7.32
CA VAL A 107 -0.50 -4.59 -8.78
C VAL A 107 -1.45 -3.54 -9.35
N VAL A 108 -2.67 -3.47 -8.84
CA VAL A 108 -3.74 -2.61 -9.38
C VAL A 108 -3.50 -1.13 -9.02
N GLY A 109 -3.20 -0.84 -7.77
CA GLY A 109 -3.08 0.53 -7.28
C GLY A 109 -1.78 1.23 -7.70
N GLN A 110 -0.68 0.47 -7.81
CA GLN A 110 0.64 0.99 -8.14
C GLN A 110 0.99 0.83 -9.62
N GLY A 111 0.66 -0.34 -10.20
CA GLY A 111 1.12 -0.73 -11.53
C GLY A 111 0.28 -0.14 -12.66
N ILE A 112 -1.01 0.06 -12.47
CA ILE A 112 -1.95 0.45 -13.53
C ILE A 112 -2.11 1.97 -13.59
N PRO A 113 -2.08 2.62 -14.77
CA PRO A 113 -2.43 4.04 -14.95
C PRO A 113 -3.80 4.36 -14.38
N VAL A 114 -3.99 5.60 -13.88
CA VAL A 114 -5.17 6.00 -13.11
C VAL A 114 -6.48 5.82 -13.88
N ASP A 115 -6.51 6.23 -15.14
CA ASP A 115 -7.66 6.13 -16.04
C ASP A 115 -8.03 4.66 -16.31
N VAL A 116 -7.06 3.84 -16.66
CA VAL A 116 -7.22 2.39 -16.89
C VAL A 116 -7.65 1.67 -15.61
N ARG A 117 -7.05 2.02 -14.46
CA ARG A 117 -7.46 1.48 -13.17
C ARG A 117 -8.93 1.78 -12.88
N ARG A 118 -9.36 3.04 -13.03
CA ARG A 118 -10.75 3.47 -12.77
C ARG A 118 -11.76 2.70 -13.62
N GLU A 119 -11.38 2.37 -14.85
CA GLU A 119 -12.23 1.60 -15.77
C GLU A 119 -12.30 0.11 -15.39
N HIS A 120 -11.18 -0.51 -15.02
CA HIS A 120 -11.04 -1.96 -14.95
C HIS A 120 -10.86 -2.54 -13.55
N GLU A 121 -10.54 -1.75 -12.52
CA GLU A 121 -10.17 -2.29 -11.20
C GLU A 121 -11.25 -3.18 -10.58
N ARG A 122 -12.52 -2.83 -10.76
CA ARG A 122 -13.64 -3.60 -10.20
C ARG A 122 -13.75 -4.96 -10.86
N GLU A 123 -13.50 -5.04 -12.16
CA GLU A 123 -13.48 -6.29 -12.92
C GLU A 123 -12.29 -7.15 -12.51
N LEU A 124 -11.10 -6.58 -12.42
CA LEU A 124 -9.88 -7.27 -11.98
C LEU A 124 -10.04 -7.89 -10.59
N VAL A 125 -10.57 -7.14 -9.64
CA VAL A 125 -10.81 -7.64 -8.28
C VAL A 125 -11.92 -8.71 -8.27
N ARG A 126 -12.96 -8.60 -9.12
CA ARG A 126 -13.99 -9.65 -9.28
C ARG A 126 -13.40 -10.94 -9.83
N HIS A 127 -12.51 -10.84 -10.80
CA HIS A 127 -11.81 -12.00 -11.35
C HIS A 127 -11.00 -12.71 -10.27
N TYR A 128 -10.25 -11.95 -9.46
CA TYR A 128 -9.51 -12.50 -8.33
C TYR A 128 -10.43 -13.16 -7.29
N HIS A 129 -11.55 -12.53 -6.93
CA HIS A 129 -12.54 -13.10 -6.01
C HIS A 129 -13.12 -14.40 -6.54
N ALA A 130 -13.50 -14.43 -7.83
CA ALA A 130 -14.01 -15.63 -8.47
C ALA A 130 -12.98 -16.78 -8.47
N ALA A 131 -11.71 -16.47 -8.69
CA ALA A 131 -10.62 -17.44 -8.61
C ALA A 131 -10.47 -18.00 -7.18
N LEU A 132 -10.51 -17.17 -6.14
CA LEU A 132 -10.50 -17.64 -4.75
C LEU A 132 -11.62 -18.64 -4.46
N LEU A 133 -12.86 -18.34 -4.89
CA LEU A 133 -14.00 -19.24 -4.71
C LEU A 133 -13.83 -20.54 -5.50
N HIS A 134 -13.33 -20.44 -6.73
CA HIS A 134 -13.03 -21.62 -7.57
C HIS A 134 -12.02 -22.55 -6.92
N TYR A 135 -10.97 -22.01 -6.28
CA TYR A 135 -9.97 -22.78 -5.55
C TYR A 135 -10.38 -23.14 -4.12
N GLY A 136 -11.65 -22.99 -3.77
CA GLY A 136 -12.23 -23.56 -2.57
C GLY A 136 -12.23 -22.64 -1.34
N VAL A 137 -11.92 -21.36 -1.49
CA VAL A 137 -12.15 -20.39 -0.41
C VAL A 137 -13.65 -20.26 -0.18
N LYS A 138 -14.11 -20.41 1.06
CA LYS A 138 -15.52 -20.33 1.46
C LYS A 138 -15.73 -19.11 2.35
N ASP A 139 -16.99 -18.69 2.41
CA ASP A 139 -17.43 -17.63 3.35
C ASP A 139 -16.65 -16.31 3.21
N PHE A 140 -16.26 -15.98 1.98
CA PHE A 140 -15.62 -14.72 1.63
C PHE A 140 -16.47 -14.03 0.56
N SER A 141 -17.30 -13.08 0.99
CA SER A 141 -18.23 -12.37 0.13
C SER A 141 -17.51 -11.38 -0.78
N TRP A 142 -18.21 -10.96 -1.85
CA TRP A 142 -17.71 -9.92 -2.73
C TRP A 142 -17.46 -8.60 -1.99
N ASP A 143 -18.36 -8.21 -1.09
CA ASP A 143 -18.24 -6.96 -0.36
C ASP A 143 -17.04 -6.97 0.57
N GLU A 144 -16.79 -8.10 1.27
CA GLU A 144 -15.56 -8.29 2.07
C GLU A 144 -14.28 -8.22 1.21
N CYS A 145 -14.31 -8.85 0.03
CA CYS A 145 -13.18 -8.82 -0.90
C CYS A 145 -12.91 -7.39 -1.38
N TRP A 146 -13.95 -6.66 -1.76
CA TRP A 146 -13.84 -5.29 -2.24
C TRP A 146 -13.35 -4.32 -1.16
N ASP A 147 -13.88 -4.43 0.06
CA ASP A 147 -13.45 -3.60 1.18
C ASP A 147 -12.02 -3.92 1.61
N ASP A 148 -11.61 -5.20 1.58
CA ASP A 148 -10.22 -5.58 1.82
C ASP A 148 -9.29 -4.99 0.75
N PHE A 149 -9.66 -5.08 -0.54
CA PHE A 149 -8.89 -4.45 -1.62
C PHE A 149 -8.69 -2.96 -1.36
N ARG A 150 -9.77 -2.23 -1.11
CA ARG A 150 -9.73 -0.79 -0.81
C ARG A 150 -8.83 -0.47 0.37
N LEU A 151 -8.94 -1.25 1.45
CA LEU A 151 -8.14 -1.06 2.66
C LEU A 151 -6.65 -1.33 2.40
N GLN A 152 -6.34 -2.39 1.63
CA GLN A 152 -4.96 -2.80 1.34
C GLN A 152 -4.20 -1.85 0.39
N LEU A 153 -4.88 -0.96 -0.35
CA LEU A 153 -4.23 0.08 -1.16
C LEU A 153 -3.26 0.98 -0.37
N PHE A 154 -3.42 1.05 0.94
CA PHE A 154 -2.51 1.82 1.80
C PHE A 154 -1.14 1.14 2.00
N ARG A 155 -1.03 -0.17 1.84
CA ARG A 155 0.25 -0.88 2.05
C ARG A 155 1.34 -0.46 1.07
N PRO A 156 1.13 -0.51 -0.26
CA PRO A 156 2.13 -0.04 -1.21
C PRO A 156 2.43 1.46 -1.02
N PHE A 157 1.43 2.28 -0.72
CA PHE A 157 1.64 3.69 -0.39
C PHE A 157 2.58 3.87 0.81
N LEU A 158 2.37 3.09 1.88
CA LEU A 158 3.22 3.12 3.07
C LEU A 158 4.65 2.68 2.76
N SER A 159 4.83 1.63 1.97
CA SER A 159 6.14 1.12 1.55
C SER A 159 6.91 2.17 0.77
N LEU A 160 6.29 2.79 -0.21
CA LEU A 160 6.89 3.86 -1.02
C LEU A 160 7.26 5.08 -0.18
N LEU A 161 6.39 5.47 0.75
CA LEU A 161 6.68 6.59 1.64
C LEU A 161 7.96 6.35 2.46
N VAL A 162 8.16 5.12 2.96
CA VAL A 162 9.37 4.74 3.68
C VAL A 162 10.59 4.74 2.77
N ILE A 163 10.46 4.19 1.54
CA ILE A 163 11.54 4.15 0.54
C ILE A 163 11.97 5.58 0.17
N VAL A 164 11.03 6.42 -0.21
CA VAL A 164 11.30 7.81 -0.63
C VAL A 164 11.93 8.62 0.51
N SER A 165 11.44 8.46 1.74
CA SER A 165 12.01 9.18 2.88
C SER A 165 13.42 8.69 3.24
N ASN A 166 13.72 7.40 3.10
CA ASN A 166 15.06 6.86 3.29
C ASN A 166 16.02 7.33 2.20
N PHE A 167 15.58 7.36 0.96
CA PHE A 167 16.34 7.88 -0.16
C PHE A 167 16.69 9.36 0.04
N HIS A 168 15.70 10.17 0.40
CA HIS A 168 15.91 11.59 0.69
C HIS A 168 16.88 11.81 1.86
N ARG A 169 16.73 11.08 2.94
CA ARG A 169 17.63 11.14 4.11
C ARG A 169 19.05 10.72 3.78
N ASN A 170 19.22 9.63 3.03
CA ASN A 170 20.53 9.13 2.64
C ASN A 170 21.23 10.11 1.68
N ARG A 171 20.49 10.77 0.80
CA ARG A 171 21.00 11.82 -0.05
C ARG A 171 21.49 13.01 0.77
N ILE A 172 20.70 13.54 1.71
CA ILE A 172 21.11 14.62 2.61
C ILE A 172 22.35 14.23 3.38
N ALA A 173 22.45 12.99 3.89
CA ALA A 173 23.61 12.51 4.63
C ALA A 173 24.89 12.41 3.76
N ARG A 174 24.75 12.07 2.46
CA ARG A 174 25.90 11.92 1.54
C ARG A 174 26.38 13.23 0.95
N THR A 175 25.48 14.16 0.67
CA THR A 175 25.79 15.38 -0.10
C THR A 175 25.76 16.65 0.74
N GLY A 176 25.34 16.57 2.01
CA GLY A 176 25.02 17.74 2.82
C GLY A 176 23.72 18.42 2.42
N MET A 177 23.17 19.27 3.31
CA MET A 177 21.86 19.90 3.11
C MET A 177 21.82 20.87 1.91
N PHE A 178 22.97 21.22 1.36
CA PHE A 178 23.11 22.24 0.32
C PHE A 178 23.93 21.79 -0.91
N ALA A 179 24.25 20.50 -1.00
CA ALA A 179 25.17 20.03 -2.03
C ALA A 179 24.44 19.47 -3.27
N ALA A 180 25.07 19.76 -4.39
CA ALA A 180 24.97 19.18 -5.72
C ALA A 180 23.58 18.87 -6.31
N GLU A 181 23.38 19.27 -7.55
CA GLU A 181 22.31 18.83 -8.43
C GLU A 181 22.16 17.29 -8.41
N PRO A 182 20.91 16.76 -8.45
CA PRO A 182 20.67 15.31 -8.52
C PRO A 182 21.31 14.72 -9.76
N SER A 183 21.93 13.54 -9.63
CA SER A 183 22.41 12.79 -10.79
C SER A 183 21.25 12.44 -11.75
N ALA A 184 21.56 12.10 -12.99
CA ALA A 184 20.54 11.66 -13.95
C ALA A 184 19.78 10.42 -13.45
N GLY A 185 20.49 9.49 -12.76
CA GLY A 185 19.89 8.32 -12.13
C GLY A 185 18.95 8.69 -10.97
N ASP A 186 19.33 9.66 -10.14
CA ASP A 186 18.46 10.17 -9.08
C ASP A 186 17.18 10.80 -9.62
N LYS A 187 17.28 11.58 -10.72
CA LYS A 187 16.12 12.21 -11.38
C LYS A 187 15.15 11.16 -11.91
N LYS A 188 15.66 10.15 -12.62
CA LYS A 188 14.84 9.06 -13.16
C LYS A 188 14.13 8.25 -12.07
N LEU A 189 14.86 7.87 -11.03
CA LEU A 189 14.29 7.15 -9.88
C LEU A 189 13.19 7.97 -9.19
N TYR A 190 13.44 9.26 -9.08
CA TYR A 190 12.51 10.20 -8.50
C TYR A 190 11.22 10.36 -9.34
N GLU A 191 11.33 10.49 -10.67
CA GLU A 191 10.20 10.53 -11.58
C GLU A 191 9.34 9.26 -11.47
N MET A 192 9.99 8.10 -11.43
CA MET A 192 9.33 6.81 -11.24
C MET A 192 8.53 6.77 -9.93
N TYR A 193 9.15 7.10 -8.80
CA TYR A 193 8.44 7.10 -7.50
C TYR A 193 7.36 8.17 -7.43
N SER A 194 7.54 9.31 -8.09
CA SER A 194 6.52 10.36 -8.19
C SER A 194 5.28 9.83 -8.89
N GLU A 195 5.46 9.14 -10.02
CA GLU A 195 4.35 8.59 -10.79
C GLU A 195 3.59 7.51 -10.01
N ILE A 196 4.30 6.59 -9.36
CA ILE A 196 3.69 5.56 -8.52
C ILE A 196 2.90 6.18 -7.35
N ASN A 197 3.46 7.19 -6.69
CA ASN A 197 2.77 7.87 -5.59
C ASN A 197 1.51 8.61 -6.06
N LYS A 198 1.50 9.21 -7.26
CA LYS A 198 0.30 9.81 -7.85
C LYS A 198 -0.79 8.77 -8.07
N ARG A 199 -0.45 7.61 -8.64
CA ARG A 199 -1.40 6.51 -8.87
C ARG A 199 -2.02 6.03 -7.57
N LEU A 200 -1.21 5.78 -6.56
CA LEU A 200 -1.68 5.33 -5.25
C LEU A 200 -2.51 6.39 -4.52
N ALA A 201 -2.10 7.66 -4.57
CA ALA A 201 -2.88 8.75 -3.98
C ALA A 201 -4.24 8.90 -4.64
N ALA A 202 -4.31 8.81 -5.98
CA ALA A 202 -5.56 8.79 -6.72
C ALA A 202 -6.45 7.62 -6.30
N ALA A 203 -5.89 6.39 -6.22
CA ALA A 203 -6.65 5.22 -5.78
C ALA A 203 -7.21 5.39 -4.36
N LEU A 204 -6.38 5.85 -3.42
CA LEU A 204 -6.79 6.07 -2.03
C LEU A 204 -7.89 7.14 -1.89
N ASN A 205 -7.82 8.21 -2.69
CA ASN A 205 -8.84 9.26 -2.72
C ASN A 205 -10.13 8.77 -3.40
N ASP A 206 -10.05 8.09 -4.54
CA ASP A 206 -11.20 7.54 -5.27
C ASP A 206 -12.03 6.60 -4.40
N HIS A 207 -11.37 5.85 -3.51
CA HIS A 207 -12.01 4.90 -2.61
C HIS A 207 -12.42 5.48 -1.24
N GLY A 208 -12.20 6.78 -1.00
CA GLY A 208 -12.51 7.39 0.30
C GLY A 208 -11.79 6.69 1.46
N TRP A 209 -10.52 6.32 1.25
CA TRP A 209 -9.78 5.45 2.18
C TRP A 209 -9.71 5.98 3.60
N VAL A 210 -9.68 7.29 3.79
CA VAL A 210 -9.60 7.94 5.12
C VAL A 210 -10.84 7.67 5.94
N GLU A 211 -11.99 7.72 5.32
CA GLU A 211 -13.30 7.44 5.92
C GLU A 211 -13.44 5.94 6.20
N LEU A 212 -13.12 5.11 5.21
CA LEU A 212 -13.14 3.65 5.35
C LEU A 212 -12.31 3.17 6.56
N VAL A 213 -11.08 3.65 6.71
CA VAL A 213 -10.22 3.23 7.81
C VAL A 213 -10.69 3.78 9.17
N ARG A 214 -11.32 4.96 9.21
CA ARG A 214 -11.91 5.50 10.45
C ARG A 214 -13.04 4.63 10.94
N GLU A 215 -13.91 4.19 10.06
CA GLU A 215 -15.02 3.27 10.36
C GLU A 215 -14.48 1.92 10.83
N THR A 216 -13.55 1.33 10.09
CA THR A 216 -12.92 0.05 10.45
C THR A 216 -12.24 0.10 11.83
N ILE A 217 -11.54 1.19 12.16
CA ILE A 217 -10.89 1.36 13.46
C ILE A 217 -11.92 1.58 14.58
N ALA A 218 -13.01 2.28 14.33
CA ALA A 218 -14.07 2.50 15.32
C ALA A 218 -14.75 1.19 15.69
N ASP A 219 -15.07 0.36 14.71
CA ASP A 219 -15.68 -0.96 14.91
C ASP A 219 -14.76 -1.90 15.73
N THR A 220 -13.45 -1.87 15.48
CA THR A 220 -12.50 -2.65 16.27
C THR A 220 -12.37 -2.19 17.71
N ALA A 221 -12.58 -0.91 18.00
CA ALA A 221 -12.50 -0.36 19.37
C ALA A 221 -13.72 -0.73 20.23
N THR A 222 -14.86 -0.98 19.61
CA THR A 222 -16.11 -1.40 20.31
C THR A 222 -16.20 -2.89 20.57
N GLY A 223 -15.18 -3.68 20.15
CA GLY A 223 -15.20 -5.14 20.24
C GLY A 223 -16.19 -5.79 19.25
N CYS A 224 -16.86 -5.00 18.46
CA CYS A 224 -17.84 -5.44 17.47
C CYS A 224 -17.22 -5.38 16.07
N ILE A 225 -16.43 -6.39 15.71
CA ILE A 225 -15.92 -6.59 14.34
C ILE A 225 -17.07 -7.10 13.44
N THR A 226 -18.26 -6.54 13.56
CA THR A 226 -19.49 -7.25 13.16
C THR A 226 -20.16 -6.73 11.90
N LYS A 227 -19.62 -5.76 11.17
CA LYS A 227 -20.28 -5.42 9.90
C LYS A 227 -19.75 -6.19 8.69
N HIS A 228 -18.46 -6.59 8.69
CA HIS A 228 -17.88 -7.21 7.50
C HIS A 228 -16.88 -8.38 7.77
N TRP A 229 -16.61 -8.73 9.03
CA TRP A 229 -15.54 -9.71 9.31
C TRP A 229 -15.98 -10.72 10.37
N ARG A 230 -16.53 -11.85 9.95
CA ARG A 230 -16.74 -12.99 10.86
C ARG A 230 -15.38 -13.68 11.07
N PRO A 231 -14.97 -13.99 12.35
CA PRO A 231 -13.84 -14.86 12.54
C PRO A 231 -14.20 -16.24 11.96
N CYS A 232 -13.34 -16.78 11.08
CA CYS A 232 -13.38 -18.19 10.75
C CYS A 232 -13.04 -18.96 12.04
N CYS A 233 -14.03 -19.63 12.63
CA CYS A 233 -13.83 -20.65 13.65
C CYS A 233 -13.23 -21.90 13.02
#